data_08d39f9ef8b0aeb58bdc6ebeaf963830
#
_entry.id   08d39f9ef8b0aeb58bdc6ebeaf963830
#
_cell.length_a   1.000
_cell.length_b   1.000
_cell.length_c   1.000
_cell.angle_alpha   90.00
_cell.angle_beta   90.00
_cell.angle_gamma   90.00
#
_symmetry.space_group_name_H-M   'P 1'
#
loop_
_entity.id
_entity.type
_entity.pdbx_description
1 polymer ?
#
loop_
_entity_poly.entity_id
_entity_poly.type
_entity_poly.pdbx_seq_one_letter_code
_entity_poly.pdbx_strand_id
1 'polypeptide(L)'
;MINDAFEGNCMFCVGNLLGDDSSDPDRCAAPVGTIGLIRASREAENGTSNLLLHGVFRVYFEEWLEDKPYPYARIRPILDTTLAADEESEYLGRLRRTINRTLSGFPSEVNEQINTTLDKAGDSATCSDAVAQQFIHDPNDRQRLLETPEVRKRIDFLIQFLEKAGPSV
;
A
#
# COMPACT_ATOMS: atom_id res chain seq x y z
N MET A 1 -16.48 8.71 12.98
CA MET A 1 -15.42 8.58 11.94
C MET A 1 -15.98 8.09 10.60
N ILE A 2 -16.47 6.84 10.48
CA ILE A 2 -16.98 6.33 9.19
C ILE A 2 -18.16 7.16 8.67
N ASN A 3 -19.12 7.50 9.53
CA ASN A 3 -20.25 8.36 9.15
C ASN A 3 -19.79 9.75 8.70
N ASP A 4 -18.83 10.37 9.40
CA ASP A 4 -18.25 11.65 8.99
C ASP A 4 -17.59 11.56 7.61
N ALA A 5 -16.94 10.41 7.31
CA ALA A 5 -16.36 10.19 5.99
C ALA A 5 -17.43 10.09 4.90
N PHE A 6 -18.57 9.43 5.17
CA PHE A 6 -19.68 9.33 4.23
C PHE A 6 -20.40 10.67 4.02
N GLU A 7 -20.50 11.51 5.06
CA GLU A 7 -21.04 12.86 4.95
C GLU A 7 -20.09 13.82 4.21
N GLY A 8 -18.80 13.47 4.12
CA GLY A 8 -17.75 14.23 3.44
C GLY A 8 -17.42 13.70 2.06
N ASN A 9 -16.16 13.37 1.86
CA ASN A 9 -15.59 12.96 0.57
C ASN A 9 -15.39 11.44 0.43
N CYS A 10 -15.95 10.65 1.34
CA CYS A 10 -15.80 9.19 1.43
C CYS A 10 -14.34 8.74 1.60
N MET A 11 -13.49 9.56 2.21
CA MET A 11 -12.08 9.26 2.44
C MET A 11 -11.73 9.37 3.92
N PHE A 12 -10.76 8.53 4.36
CA PHE A 12 -10.09 8.67 5.65
C PHE A 12 -8.67 8.12 5.58
N CYS A 13 -7.85 8.47 6.58
CA CYS A 13 -6.48 7.99 6.67
C CYS A 13 -6.44 6.62 7.33
N VAL A 14 -5.55 5.77 6.82
CA VAL A 14 -5.17 4.49 7.43
C VAL A 14 -3.70 4.60 7.80
N GLY A 15 -3.39 4.42 9.08
CA GLY A 15 -2.04 4.35 9.64
C GLY A 15 -1.78 3.02 10.31
N ASN A 16 -0.52 2.61 10.37
CA ASN A 16 -0.08 1.43 11.10
C ASN A 16 0.25 1.80 12.55
N LEU A 17 -0.14 0.96 13.50
CA LEU A 17 0.24 1.10 14.89
C LEU A 17 1.53 0.31 15.15
N LEU A 18 2.53 0.97 15.72
CA LEU A 18 3.85 0.40 16.01
C LEU A 18 3.94 -0.25 17.42
N GLY A 19 2.85 -0.22 18.17
CA GLY A 19 2.77 -0.76 19.52
C GLY A 19 1.35 -1.15 19.92
N ASP A 20 1.22 -1.70 21.12
CA ASP A 20 -0.06 -2.24 21.63
C ASP A 20 -1.00 -1.16 22.19
N ASP A 21 -0.50 0.05 22.44
CA ASP A 21 -1.28 1.15 23.01
C ASP A 21 -1.85 2.06 21.92
N SER A 22 -3.08 1.77 21.50
CA SER A 22 -3.80 2.58 20.51
C SER A 22 -4.40 3.88 21.08
N SER A 23 -4.22 4.15 22.37
CA SER A 23 -4.80 5.33 23.03
C SER A 23 -4.03 6.63 22.76
N ASP A 24 -2.76 6.54 22.35
CA ASP A 24 -1.90 7.69 22.08
C ASP A 24 -1.28 7.56 20.66
N PRO A 25 -1.97 8.07 19.62
CA PRO A 25 -1.48 8.00 18.24
C PRO A 25 -0.13 8.69 18.02
N ASP A 26 0.19 9.73 18.79
CA ASP A 26 1.48 10.44 18.72
C ASP A 26 2.68 9.54 19.00
N ARG A 27 2.48 8.53 19.86
CA ARG A 27 3.54 7.59 20.27
C ARG A 27 3.52 6.28 19.50
N CYS A 28 2.34 5.90 19.01
CA CYS A 28 2.10 4.54 18.51
C CYS A 28 1.85 4.46 17.01
N ALA A 29 1.49 5.56 16.34
CA ALA A 29 1.29 5.52 14.90
C ALA A 29 2.59 5.68 14.13
N ALA A 30 2.74 4.90 13.07
CA ALA A 30 3.80 5.14 12.09
C ALA A 30 3.64 6.53 11.47
N PRO A 31 4.74 7.23 11.15
CA PRO A 31 4.68 8.62 10.66
C PRO A 31 4.01 8.75 9.28
N VAL A 32 3.95 7.65 8.53
CA VAL A 32 3.39 7.62 7.18
C VAL A 32 2.21 6.65 7.12
N GLY A 33 1.11 7.13 6.56
CA GLY A 33 -0.08 6.36 6.28
C GLY A 33 -0.56 6.56 4.84
N THR A 34 -1.81 6.16 4.59
CA THR A 34 -2.44 6.24 3.27
C THR A 34 -3.83 6.87 3.40
N ILE A 35 -4.21 7.73 2.48
CA ILE A 35 -5.61 8.10 2.27
C ILE A 35 -6.29 6.95 1.55
N GLY A 36 -7.37 6.44 2.15
CA GLY A 36 -8.25 5.43 1.59
C GLY A 36 -9.58 6.02 1.17
N LEU A 37 -9.97 5.83 -0.09
CA LEU A 37 -11.32 6.10 -0.60
C LEU A 37 -12.20 4.88 -0.35
N ILE A 38 -13.35 5.06 0.31
CA ILE A 38 -14.32 3.99 0.54
C ILE A 38 -15.00 3.64 -0.79
N ARG A 39 -14.78 2.42 -1.28
CA ARG A 39 -15.40 1.89 -2.51
C ARG A 39 -16.64 1.07 -2.23
N ALA A 40 -16.68 0.40 -1.09
CA ALA A 40 -17.82 -0.34 -0.61
C ALA A 40 -17.80 -0.39 0.92
N SER A 41 -18.99 -0.43 1.52
CA SER A 41 -19.19 -0.63 2.96
C SER A 41 -20.30 -1.65 3.16
N ARG A 42 -20.08 -2.57 4.07
CA ARG A 42 -21.08 -3.52 4.53
C ARG A 42 -21.13 -3.54 6.05
N GLU A 43 -22.22 -3.08 6.59
CA GLU A 43 -22.47 -3.17 8.03
C GLU A 43 -22.93 -4.60 8.39
N ALA A 44 -22.39 -5.13 9.47
CA ALA A 44 -22.77 -6.41 10.03
C ALA A 44 -23.78 -6.19 11.19
N GLU A 45 -24.57 -7.22 11.52
CA GLU A 45 -25.59 -7.17 12.57
C GLU A 45 -25.05 -6.79 13.96
N ASN A 46 -23.77 -7.01 14.21
CA ASN A 46 -23.10 -6.65 15.46
C ASN A 46 -22.60 -5.19 15.52
N GLY A 47 -22.96 -4.36 14.53
CA GLY A 47 -22.55 -2.96 14.44
C GLY A 47 -21.13 -2.72 13.92
N THR A 48 -20.40 -3.78 13.49
CA THR A 48 -19.11 -3.61 12.81
C THR A 48 -19.33 -3.34 11.32
N SER A 49 -18.40 -2.61 10.71
CA SER A 49 -18.44 -2.33 9.27
C SER A 49 -17.22 -2.92 8.57
N ASN A 50 -17.46 -3.67 7.50
CA ASN A 50 -16.42 -4.11 6.58
C ASN A 50 -16.31 -3.10 5.43
N LEU A 51 -15.12 -2.57 5.23
CA LEU A 51 -14.86 -1.55 4.22
C LEU A 51 -13.92 -2.10 3.14
N LEU A 52 -14.25 -1.83 1.89
CA LEU A 52 -13.31 -1.95 0.77
C LEU A 52 -12.73 -0.57 0.48
N LEU A 53 -11.44 -0.42 0.71
CA LEU A 53 -10.72 0.83 0.50
C LEU A 53 -9.86 0.75 -0.75
N HIS A 54 -9.82 1.86 -1.48
CA HIS A 54 -8.86 2.11 -2.54
C HIS A 54 -7.83 3.12 -2.03
N GLY A 55 -6.55 2.74 -1.97
CA GLY A 55 -5.46 3.65 -1.63
C GLY A 55 -5.32 4.72 -2.69
N VAL A 56 -5.31 5.99 -2.27
CA VAL A 56 -5.25 7.14 -3.20
C VAL A 56 -3.84 7.71 -3.26
N PHE A 57 -3.28 8.04 -2.10
CA PHE A 57 -1.91 8.54 -1.98
C PHE A 57 -1.37 8.40 -0.56
N ARG A 58 -0.05 8.45 -0.43
CA ARG A 58 0.68 8.44 0.84
C ARG A 58 0.55 9.77 1.53
N VAL A 59 0.49 9.75 2.86
CA VAL A 59 0.47 10.95 3.69
C VAL A 59 1.44 10.82 4.84
N TYR A 60 2.02 11.97 5.22
CA TYR A 60 2.72 12.12 6.46
C TYR A 60 1.76 12.69 7.50
N PHE A 61 1.69 12.09 8.70
CA PHE A 61 0.96 12.63 9.85
C PHE A 61 1.83 13.70 10.51
N GLU A 62 1.40 14.97 10.43
CA GLU A 62 2.17 16.11 10.93
C GLU A 62 1.83 16.44 12.38
N GLU A 63 0.56 16.34 12.75
CA GLU A 63 0.06 16.74 14.06
C GLU A 63 -1.24 15.99 14.36
N TRP A 64 -1.31 15.34 15.52
CA TRP A 64 -2.55 14.74 16.00
C TRP A 64 -3.40 15.79 16.71
N LEU A 65 -4.71 15.78 16.48
CA LEU A 65 -5.67 16.75 16.98
C LEU A 65 -6.66 16.05 17.91
N GLU A 66 -7.14 16.76 18.94
CA GLU A 66 -8.01 16.21 19.99
C GLU A 66 -9.47 16.65 19.89
N ASP A 67 -9.87 17.33 18.80
CA ASP A 67 -11.20 17.91 18.61
C ASP A 67 -12.27 16.91 18.15
N LYS A 68 -11.93 15.63 17.98
CA LYS A 68 -12.82 14.54 17.59
C LYS A 68 -12.77 13.38 18.59
N PRO A 69 -13.84 12.61 18.74
CA PRO A 69 -13.88 11.42 19.59
C PRO A 69 -13.16 10.19 18.97
N TYR A 70 -12.29 10.41 18.00
CA TYR A 70 -11.47 9.40 17.33
C TYR A 70 -10.16 10.06 16.86
N PRO A 71 -9.10 9.28 16.62
CA PRO A 71 -7.83 9.83 16.13
C PRO A 71 -8.04 10.68 14.87
N TYR A 72 -7.55 11.90 14.93
CA TYR A 72 -7.67 12.89 13.87
C TYR A 72 -6.36 13.65 13.73
N ALA A 73 -5.86 13.84 12.52
CA ALA A 73 -4.55 14.41 12.28
C ALA A 73 -4.55 15.42 11.15
N ARG A 74 -3.65 16.42 11.25
CA ARG A 74 -3.20 17.20 10.11
C ARG A 74 -2.25 16.34 9.30
N ILE A 75 -2.43 16.32 7.99
CA ILE A 75 -1.66 15.49 7.09
C ILE A 75 -1.03 16.29 5.97
N ARG A 76 0.09 15.79 5.45
CA ARG A 76 0.74 16.31 4.24
C ARG A 76 0.91 15.19 3.22
N PRO A 77 0.47 15.40 1.97
CA PRO A 77 0.69 14.44 0.89
C PRO A 77 2.19 14.17 0.66
N ILE A 78 2.52 12.91 0.37
CA ILE A 78 3.85 12.48 -0.07
C ILE A 78 3.73 12.12 -1.54
N LEU A 79 4.49 12.83 -2.39
CA LEU A 79 4.54 12.55 -3.81
C LEU A 79 5.62 11.51 -4.10
N ASP A 80 5.30 10.57 -4.98
CA ASP A 80 6.27 9.62 -5.47
C ASP A 80 7.32 10.31 -6.36
N THR A 81 8.58 9.89 -6.20
CA THR A 81 9.64 10.27 -7.13
C THR A 81 9.66 9.24 -8.26
N THR A 82 9.13 9.63 -9.41
CA THR A 82 8.97 8.78 -10.58
C THR A 82 10.32 8.47 -11.26
N LEU A 83 10.34 7.39 -12.02
CA LEU A 83 11.45 7.05 -12.90
C LEU A 83 11.41 7.92 -14.17
N ALA A 84 12.57 8.15 -14.80
CA ALA A 84 12.60 8.68 -16.17
C ALA A 84 12.01 7.64 -17.12
N ALA A 85 11.38 8.11 -18.24
CA ALA A 85 10.62 7.23 -19.12
C ALA A 85 11.46 6.11 -19.76
N ASP A 86 12.73 6.35 -20.01
CA ASP A 86 13.69 5.36 -20.51
C ASP A 86 14.06 4.32 -19.44
N GLU A 87 14.18 4.72 -18.18
CA GLU A 87 14.44 3.83 -17.06
C GLU A 87 13.21 3.01 -16.66
N GLU A 88 12.01 3.58 -16.76
CA GLU A 88 10.76 2.95 -16.33
C GLU A 88 10.54 1.59 -17.01
N SER A 89 10.71 1.55 -18.34
CA SER A 89 10.57 0.32 -19.11
C SER A 89 11.56 -0.77 -18.67
N GLU A 90 12.81 -0.39 -18.37
CA GLU A 90 13.83 -1.32 -17.90
C GLU A 90 13.48 -1.90 -16.52
N TYR A 91 13.13 -1.02 -15.56
CA TYR A 91 12.79 -1.42 -14.20
C TYR A 91 11.55 -2.30 -14.14
N LEU A 92 10.49 -1.95 -14.87
CA LEU A 92 9.28 -2.78 -14.98
C LEU A 92 9.58 -4.12 -15.64
N GLY A 93 10.42 -4.13 -16.69
CA GLY A 93 10.86 -5.36 -17.34
C GLY A 93 11.65 -6.28 -16.40
N ARG A 94 12.54 -5.73 -15.57
CA ARG A 94 13.27 -6.50 -14.55
C ARG A 94 12.31 -7.08 -13.50
N LEU A 95 11.41 -6.27 -12.98
CA LEU A 95 10.43 -6.70 -11.98
C LEU A 95 9.55 -7.85 -12.52
N ARG A 96 9.00 -7.71 -13.74
CA ARG A 96 8.19 -8.75 -14.38
C ARG A 96 8.96 -10.07 -14.59
N ARG A 97 10.20 -9.98 -15.05
CA ARG A 97 11.04 -11.19 -15.20
C ARG A 97 11.28 -11.89 -13.87
N THR A 98 11.50 -11.12 -12.80
CA THR A 98 11.69 -11.68 -11.46
C THR A 98 10.40 -12.35 -10.94
N ILE A 99 9.26 -11.72 -11.10
CA ILE A 99 7.95 -12.27 -10.73
C ILE A 99 7.71 -13.59 -11.47
N ASN A 100 7.85 -13.61 -12.80
CA ASN A 100 7.62 -14.80 -13.61
C ASN A 100 8.56 -15.96 -13.21
N ARG A 101 9.81 -15.65 -12.85
CA ARG A 101 10.76 -16.64 -12.34
C ARG A 101 10.33 -17.19 -10.97
N THR A 102 9.93 -16.32 -10.06
CA THR A 102 9.44 -16.71 -8.71
C THR A 102 8.19 -17.60 -8.82
N LEU A 103 7.31 -17.30 -9.76
CA LEU A 103 6.06 -18.02 -9.97
C LEU A 103 6.18 -19.22 -10.94
N SER A 104 7.37 -19.59 -11.37
CA SER A 104 7.56 -20.67 -12.37
C SER A 104 7.06 -22.03 -11.92
N GLY A 105 6.92 -22.27 -10.60
CA GLY A 105 6.36 -23.49 -10.02
C GLY A 105 4.84 -23.46 -9.74
N PHE A 106 4.18 -22.33 -9.98
CA PHE A 106 2.75 -22.16 -9.73
C PHE A 106 1.90 -22.45 -10.99
N PRO A 107 0.59 -22.73 -10.82
CA PRO A 107 -0.33 -22.87 -11.96
C PRO A 107 -0.32 -21.63 -12.86
N SER A 108 -0.51 -21.83 -14.17
CA SER A 108 -0.50 -20.76 -15.18
C SER A 108 -1.51 -19.65 -14.88
N GLU A 109 -2.67 -20.02 -14.30
CA GLU A 109 -3.75 -19.11 -13.94
C GLU A 109 -3.31 -18.06 -12.93
N VAL A 110 -2.43 -18.44 -11.98
CA VAL A 110 -1.86 -17.51 -10.99
C VAL A 110 -0.97 -16.48 -11.68
N ASN A 111 -0.11 -16.95 -12.59
CA ASN A 111 0.75 -16.10 -13.38
C ASN A 111 -0.05 -15.10 -14.25
N GLU A 112 -1.09 -15.59 -14.91
CA GLU A 112 -1.97 -14.77 -15.75
C GLU A 112 -2.70 -13.70 -14.94
N GLN A 113 -3.21 -14.07 -13.76
CA GLN A 113 -3.92 -13.13 -12.88
C GLN A 113 -2.99 -11.98 -12.41
N ILE A 114 -1.76 -12.32 -12.01
CA ILE A 114 -0.78 -11.33 -11.58
C ILE A 114 -0.36 -10.45 -12.75
N ASN A 115 -0.02 -11.02 -13.90
CA ASN A 115 0.34 -10.24 -15.09
C ASN A 115 -0.81 -9.32 -15.52
N THR A 116 -2.06 -9.78 -15.49
CA THR A 116 -3.23 -8.94 -15.77
C THR A 116 -3.34 -7.76 -14.80
N THR A 117 -3.03 -7.97 -13.52
CA THR A 117 -3.01 -6.89 -12.51
C THR A 117 -1.91 -5.86 -12.82
N LEU A 118 -0.72 -6.33 -13.20
CA LEU A 118 0.40 -5.47 -13.57
C LEU A 118 0.15 -4.69 -14.87
N ASP A 119 -0.55 -5.28 -15.82
CA ASP A 119 -0.91 -4.62 -17.09
C ASP A 119 -1.95 -3.50 -16.89
N LYS A 120 -2.78 -3.62 -15.85
CA LYS A 120 -3.74 -2.57 -15.46
C LYS A 120 -3.11 -1.44 -14.67
N ALA A 121 -1.93 -1.63 -14.12
CA ALA A 121 -1.18 -0.57 -13.45
C ALA A 121 -0.67 0.43 -14.50
N GLY A 122 -1.14 1.67 -14.43
CA GLY A 122 -0.85 2.69 -15.45
C GLY A 122 0.59 3.21 -15.44
N ASP A 123 1.33 2.99 -14.33
CA ASP A 123 2.69 3.50 -14.10
C ASP A 123 3.48 2.60 -13.15
N SER A 124 4.79 2.86 -13.04
CA SER A 124 5.70 2.09 -12.20
C SER A 124 5.42 2.22 -10.69
N ALA A 125 4.89 3.36 -10.25
CA ALA A 125 4.52 3.56 -8.85
C ALA A 125 3.35 2.63 -8.48
N THR A 126 2.26 2.68 -9.25
CA THR A 126 1.08 1.81 -9.10
C THR A 126 1.45 0.33 -9.24
N CYS A 127 2.32 0.00 -10.21
CA CYS A 127 2.82 -1.36 -10.41
C CYS A 127 3.58 -1.86 -9.18
N SER A 128 4.49 -1.06 -8.62
CA SER A 128 5.25 -1.44 -7.41
C SER A 128 4.35 -1.66 -6.21
N ASP A 129 3.32 -0.84 -6.03
CA ASP A 129 2.37 -0.97 -4.93
C ASP A 129 1.48 -2.23 -5.09
N ALA A 130 1.05 -2.54 -6.31
CA ALA A 130 0.31 -3.77 -6.60
C ALA A 130 1.15 -5.03 -6.31
N VAL A 131 2.42 -5.04 -6.70
CA VAL A 131 3.35 -6.15 -6.38
C VAL A 131 3.57 -6.25 -4.88
N ALA A 132 3.80 -5.12 -4.18
CA ALA A 132 3.95 -5.13 -2.73
C ALA A 132 2.73 -5.72 -2.03
N GLN A 133 1.54 -5.37 -2.46
CA GLN A 133 0.28 -5.90 -1.91
C GLN A 133 0.17 -7.42 -2.07
N GLN A 134 0.62 -7.97 -3.18
CA GLN A 134 0.52 -9.41 -3.48
C GLN A 134 1.57 -10.25 -2.75
N PHE A 135 2.79 -9.75 -2.64
CA PHE A 135 3.93 -10.57 -2.21
C PHE A 135 4.47 -10.23 -0.82
N ILE A 136 4.29 -9.00 -0.34
CA ILE A 136 4.82 -8.59 0.96
C ILE A 136 3.73 -8.78 2.02
N HIS A 137 3.95 -9.68 2.97
CA HIS A 137 3.00 -9.98 4.05
C HIS A 137 3.46 -9.44 5.40
N ASP A 138 4.78 -9.25 5.60
CA ASP A 138 5.31 -8.68 6.82
C ASP A 138 4.89 -7.20 6.98
N PRO A 139 4.26 -6.80 8.11
CA PRO A 139 3.80 -5.44 8.32
C PRO A 139 4.91 -4.39 8.32
N ASN A 140 6.12 -4.75 8.78
CA ASN A 140 7.25 -3.83 8.85
C ASN A 140 7.80 -3.57 7.43
N ASP A 141 7.88 -4.61 6.59
CA ASP A 141 8.30 -4.45 5.20
C ASP A 141 7.26 -3.66 4.39
N ARG A 142 5.95 -3.86 4.64
CA ARG A 142 4.89 -3.03 4.06
C ARG A 142 5.01 -1.58 4.49
N GLN A 143 5.25 -1.32 5.78
CA GLN A 143 5.44 0.02 6.29
C GLN A 143 6.68 0.68 5.67
N ARG A 144 7.79 -0.04 5.60
CA ARG A 144 9.02 0.43 4.94
C ARG A 144 8.79 0.84 3.49
N LEU A 145 8.05 0.03 2.73
CA LEU A 145 7.71 0.37 1.33
C LEU A 145 6.79 1.58 1.26
N LEU A 146 5.83 1.71 2.20
CA LEU A 146 4.96 2.87 2.29
C LEU A 146 5.75 4.17 2.56
N GLU A 147 6.78 4.09 3.40
CA GLU A 147 7.67 5.20 3.76
C GLU A 147 8.72 5.53 2.68
N THR A 148 8.78 4.75 1.60
CA THR A 148 9.74 4.92 0.50
C THR A 148 9.05 5.58 -0.70
N PRO A 149 9.13 6.91 -0.88
CA PRO A 149 8.51 7.60 -2.02
C PRO A 149 9.24 7.35 -3.35
N GLU A 150 10.51 6.96 -3.29
CA GLU A 150 11.30 6.72 -4.52
C GLU A 150 10.91 5.37 -5.14
N VAL A 151 10.22 5.44 -6.28
CA VAL A 151 9.74 4.26 -7.02
C VAL A 151 10.87 3.29 -7.35
N ARG A 152 12.05 3.79 -7.73
CA ARG A 152 13.24 2.98 -7.97
C ARG A 152 13.58 2.08 -6.78
N LYS A 153 13.66 2.68 -5.58
CA LYS A 153 14.01 1.94 -4.36
C LYS A 153 12.97 0.89 -3.99
N ARG A 154 11.67 1.19 -4.22
CA ARG A 154 10.59 0.20 -4.01
C ARG A 154 10.75 -0.99 -4.93
N ILE A 155 10.99 -0.75 -6.24
CA ILE A 155 11.18 -1.83 -7.21
C ILE A 155 12.43 -2.65 -6.89
N ASP A 156 13.56 -2.01 -6.55
CA ASP A 156 14.78 -2.72 -6.17
C ASP A 156 14.56 -3.58 -4.91
N PHE A 157 13.84 -3.08 -3.91
CA PHE A 157 13.46 -3.86 -2.73
C PHE A 157 12.62 -5.09 -3.12
N LEU A 158 11.59 -4.90 -3.96
CA LEU A 158 10.70 -5.99 -4.39
C LEU A 158 11.46 -7.05 -5.19
N ILE A 159 12.36 -6.66 -6.08
CA ILE A 159 13.21 -7.60 -6.82
C ILE A 159 14.06 -8.41 -5.85
N GLN A 160 14.75 -7.77 -4.92
CA GLN A 160 15.57 -8.45 -3.93
C GLN A 160 14.76 -9.39 -3.03
N PHE A 161 13.56 -8.99 -2.63
CA PHE A 161 12.66 -9.81 -1.83
C PHE A 161 12.23 -11.07 -2.59
N LEU A 162 11.78 -10.92 -3.82
CA LEU A 162 11.35 -12.02 -4.67
C LEU A 162 12.51 -12.98 -5.03
N GLU A 163 13.70 -12.47 -5.24
CA GLU A 163 14.91 -13.29 -5.49
C GLU A 163 15.31 -14.13 -4.28
N LYS A 164 15.12 -13.61 -3.06
CA LYS A 164 15.37 -14.37 -1.82
C LYS A 164 14.31 -15.43 -1.56
N ALA A 165 13.07 -15.16 -1.94
CA ALA A 165 11.98 -16.15 -1.83
C ALA A 165 12.22 -17.38 -2.72
N GLY A 166 13.01 -17.25 -3.78
CA GLY A 166 13.37 -18.31 -4.72
C GLY A 166 12.18 -18.84 -5.53
N PRO A 167 12.40 -19.69 -6.52
CA PRO A 167 11.33 -20.46 -7.10
C PRO A 167 10.82 -21.44 -6.04
N SER A 168 9.49 -21.41 -5.77
CA SER A 168 8.87 -22.43 -4.94
C SER A 168 9.08 -23.79 -5.62
N VAL A 169 9.85 -24.67 -4.97
CA VAL A 169 10.10 -26.05 -5.39
C VAL A 169 8.89 -26.90 -5.05
#